data_67606c3703dfc8f3da88e4e0222d9802
#
_entry.id   67606c3703dfc8f3da88e4e0222d9802
#
_cell.length_a   1.000
_cell.length_b   1.000
_cell.length_c   1.000
_cell.angle_alpha   90.00
_cell.angle_beta   90.00
_cell.angle_gamma   90.00
#
_symmetry.space_group_name_H-M   'P 1'
#
loop_
_entity.id
_entity.type
_entity.pdbx_description
1 polymer ?
#
loop_
_entity_poly.entity_id
_entity_poly.type
_entity_poly.pdbx_seq_one_letter_code
_entity_poly.pdbx_strand_id
1 'polypeptide(L)'
;VIRGISSNIPFQAALLAHPRFVTGEFNTGFIAEHYAKGFSAEDVPHDDPDFLVALAAFMHRRYRARASGISGQLAGHEVKVGEQFVVVTLGHEGQNQQAQVTVSDFEGKSGSSAVMVGGKSYQISSNATLGQIRVQGSCNGQGFTAQVERGVGKNPLALRIAHNGTQ
;
A
#
# COMPACT_ATOMS: atom_id res chain seq x y z
N VAL A 1 3.22 9.38 12.30
CA VAL A 1 2.12 8.41 12.13
C VAL A 1 1.05 8.71 13.17
N ILE A 2 -0.16 9.06 12.72
CA ILE A 2 -1.33 9.32 13.58
C ILE A 2 -2.23 8.09 13.48
N ARG A 3 -2.67 7.55 14.65
CA ARG A 3 -3.46 6.32 14.72
C ARG A 3 -4.61 6.48 15.71
N GLY A 4 -5.63 5.63 15.53
CA GLY A 4 -6.72 5.46 16.49
C GLY A 4 -7.83 6.50 16.43
N ILE A 5 -7.66 7.55 15.64
CA ILE A 5 -8.68 8.57 15.39
C ILE A 5 -8.83 8.78 13.88
N SER A 6 -10.04 9.12 13.44
CA SER A 6 -10.24 9.66 12.10
C SER A 6 -9.62 11.05 12.03
N SER A 7 -8.97 11.37 10.92
CA SER A 7 -8.32 12.66 10.72
C SER A 7 -8.72 13.24 9.37
N ASN A 8 -8.60 14.54 9.22
CA ASN A 8 -8.85 15.24 7.96
C ASN A 8 -7.61 15.33 7.04
N ILE A 9 -6.56 14.57 7.36
CA ILE A 9 -5.32 14.54 6.55
C ILE A 9 -5.61 14.17 5.08
N PRO A 10 -6.42 13.14 4.76
CA PRO A 10 -6.77 12.83 3.37
C PRO A 10 -7.48 13.98 2.67
N PHE A 11 -8.41 14.65 3.35
CA PHE A 11 -9.09 15.82 2.81
C PHE A 11 -8.12 16.97 2.52
N GLN A 12 -7.21 17.26 3.44
CA GLN A 12 -6.20 18.30 3.23
C GLN A 12 -5.25 17.96 2.09
N ALA A 13 -4.86 16.69 1.97
CA ALA A 13 -4.03 16.23 0.85
C ALA A 13 -4.74 16.41 -0.49
N ALA A 14 -6.03 16.05 -0.58
CA ALA A 14 -6.84 16.24 -1.77
C ALA A 14 -6.98 17.72 -2.13
N LEU A 15 -7.24 18.56 -1.15
CA LEU A 15 -7.39 20.00 -1.33
C LEU A 15 -6.11 20.63 -1.87
N LEU A 16 -4.95 20.28 -1.29
CA LEU A 16 -3.64 20.80 -1.72
C LEU A 16 -3.24 20.28 -3.11
N ALA A 17 -3.69 19.09 -3.49
CA ALA A 17 -3.44 18.52 -4.82
C ALA A 17 -4.43 19.00 -5.88
N HIS A 18 -5.52 19.67 -5.51
CA HIS A 18 -6.53 20.13 -6.45
C HIS A 18 -5.94 21.16 -7.43
N PRO A 19 -6.16 21.02 -8.77
CA PRO A 19 -5.53 21.88 -9.78
C PRO A 19 -5.74 23.38 -9.53
N ARG A 20 -6.95 23.81 -9.21
CA ARG A 20 -7.26 25.23 -8.92
C ARG A 20 -6.58 25.71 -7.63
N PHE A 21 -6.36 24.83 -6.67
CA PHE A 21 -5.61 25.19 -5.46
C PHE A 21 -4.12 25.39 -5.79
N VAL A 22 -3.56 24.49 -6.60
CA VAL A 22 -2.16 24.58 -7.07
C VAL A 22 -1.91 25.83 -7.90
N THR A 23 -2.88 26.23 -8.75
CA THR A 23 -2.76 27.47 -9.56
C THR A 23 -3.06 28.75 -8.77
N GLY A 24 -3.55 28.65 -7.53
CA GLY A 24 -3.94 29.79 -6.73
C GLY A 24 -5.33 30.37 -7.06
N GLU A 25 -6.10 29.70 -7.89
CA GLU A 25 -7.43 30.11 -8.33
C GLU A 25 -8.54 29.61 -7.40
N PHE A 26 -8.48 29.99 -6.14
CA PHE A 26 -9.45 29.57 -5.13
C PHE A 26 -9.90 30.73 -4.25
N ASN A 27 -11.05 30.57 -3.63
CA ASN A 27 -11.65 31.53 -2.70
C ASN A 27 -12.19 30.79 -1.46
N THR A 28 -12.78 31.52 -0.54
CA THR A 28 -13.39 30.95 0.69
C THR A 28 -14.56 30.00 0.42
N GLY A 29 -15.19 30.05 -0.74
CA GLY A 29 -16.26 29.15 -1.19
C GLY A 29 -15.76 27.83 -1.77
N PHE A 30 -14.45 27.67 -1.98
CA PHE A 30 -13.84 26.53 -2.65
C PHE A 30 -14.34 25.17 -2.14
N ILE A 31 -14.42 25.02 -0.81
CA ILE A 31 -14.87 23.76 -0.19
C ILE A 31 -16.34 23.51 -0.51
N ALA A 32 -17.19 24.54 -0.46
CA ALA A 32 -18.60 24.42 -0.78
C ALA A 32 -18.83 24.10 -2.28
N GLU A 33 -17.99 24.61 -3.16
CA GLU A 33 -18.07 24.36 -4.60
C GLU A 33 -17.66 22.94 -4.98
N HIS A 34 -16.55 22.44 -4.42
CA HIS A 34 -15.95 21.18 -4.85
C HIS A 34 -16.30 19.98 -3.95
N TYR A 35 -16.66 20.23 -2.70
CA TYR A 35 -16.95 19.20 -1.69
C TYR A 35 -18.31 19.41 -1.01
N ALA A 36 -19.31 19.90 -1.75
CA ALA A 36 -20.66 20.21 -1.24
C ALA A 36 -21.36 19.01 -0.57
N LYS A 37 -21.05 17.79 -1.02
CA LYS A 37 -21.57 16.53 -0.46
C LYS A 37 -20.72 15.95 0.68
N GLY A 38 -19.70 16.67 1.10
CA GLY A 38 -18.66 16.18 2.01
C GLY A 38 -17.51 15.54 1.24
N PHE A 39 -16.45 15.17 1.97
CA PHE A 39 -15.27 14.51 1.44
C PHE A 39 -15.35 13.00 1.72
N SER A 40 -15.08 12.18 0.71
CA SER A 40 -14.81 10.76 0.88
C SER A 40 -13.39 10.43 0.46
N ALA A 41 -12.85 9.30 0.95
CA ALA A 41 -11.52 8.84 0.54
C ALA A 41 -11.46 8.50 -0.97
N GLU A 42 -12.60 8.25 -1.59
CA GLU A 42 -12.75 8.00 -3.03
C GLU A 42 -12.53 9.26 -3.87
N ASP A 43 -12.66 10.45 -3.25
CA ASP A 43 -12.39 11.73 -3.90
C ASP A 43 -10.88 12.00 -4.08
N VAL A 44 -10.02 11.13 -3.51
CA VAL A 44 -8.56 11.18 -3.70
C VAL A 44 -8.12 9.97 -4.52
N PRO A 45 -8.22 10.04 -5.86
CA PRO A 45 -7.70 8.97 -6.69
C PRO A 45 -6.19 8.86 -6.47
N HIS A 46 -5.72 7.65 -6.23
CA HIS A 46 -4.28 7.37 -6.24
C HIS A 46 -3.81 7.42 -7.70
N ASP A 47 -2.68 8.09 -7.96
CA ASP A 47 -2.12 8.19 -9.31
C ASP A 47 -1.81 6.82 -9.92
N ASP A 48 -1.46 5.84 -9.09
CA ASP A 48 -1.23 4.45 -9.49
C ASP A 48 -1.74 3.47 -8.39
N PRO A 49 -3.02 3.08 -8.42
CA PRO A 49 -3.58 2.17 -7.43
C PRO A 49 -2.94 0.77 -7.47
N ASP A 50 -2.43 0.33 -8.63
CA ASP A 50 -1.72 -0.94 -8.76
C ASP A 50 -0.42 -0.96 -7.93
N PHE A 51 0.18 0.20 -7.67
CA PHE A 51 1.32 0.31 -6.75
C PHE A 51 0.97 -0.13 -5.32
N LEU A 52 -0.23 0.20 -4.82
CA LEU A 52 -0.66 -0.23 -3.49
C LEU A 52 -0.79 -1.76 -3.42
N VAL A 53 -1.32 -2.36 -4.50
CA VAL A 53 -1.43 -3.81 -4.65
C VAL A 53 -0.03 -4.45 -4.71
N ALA A 54 0.88 -3.87 -5.48
CA ALA A 54 2.27 -4.32 -5.58
C ALA A 54 2.99 -4.24 -4.23
N LEU A 55 2.81 -3.13 -3.50
CA LEU A 55 3.41 -2.93 -2.18
C LEU A 55 2.85 -3.93 -1.16
N ALA A 56 1.54 -4.26 -1.22
CA ALA A 56 0.92 -5.27 -0.37
C ALA A 56 1.56 -6.66 -0.59
N ALA A 57 1.69 -7.07 -1.84
CA ALA A 57 2.32 -8.34 -2.19
C ALA A 57 3.80 -8.39 -1.79
N PHE A 58 4.54 -7.31 -2.03
CA PHE A 58 5.93 -7.16 -1.61
C PHE A 58 6.09 -7.31 -0.10
N MET A 59 5.29 -6.60 0.68
CA MET A 59 5.33 -6.69 2.15
C MET A 59 4.92 -8.08 2.64
N HIS A 60 3.88 -8.69 2.05
CA HIS A 60 3.49 -10.06 2.37
C HIS A 60 4.62 -11.05 2.09
N ARG A 61 5.29 -10.94 0.94
CA ARG A 61 6.45 -11.78 0.58
C ARG A 61 7.58 -11.68 1.62
N ARG A 62 7.87 -10.48 2.12
CA ARG A 62 8.86 -10.25 3.17
C ARG A 62 8.48 -10.95 4.49
N TYR A 63 7.22 -10.88 4.90
CA TYR A 63 6.74 -11.62 6.08
C TYR A 63 6.85 -13.13 5.90
N ARG A 64 6.53 -13.63 4.71
CA ARG A 64 6.66 -15.07 4.39
C ARG A 64 8.13 -15.49 4.37
N ALA A 65 9.01 -14.72 3.79
CA ALA A 65 10.44 -14.99 3.77
C ALA A 65 11.04 -15.04 5.19
N ARG A 66 10.61 -14.13 6.07
CA ARG A 66 11.00 -14.20 7.47
C ARG A 66 10.52 -15.50 8.14
N ALA A 67 9.26 -15.89 7.90
CA ALA A 67 8.71 -17.13 8.46
C ALA A 67 9.46 -18.37 7.94
N SER A 68 9.84 -18.39 6.68
CA SER A 68 10.60 -19.49 6.07
C SER A 68 12.05 -19.59 6.61
N GLY A 69 12.60 -18.49 7.13
CA GLY A 69 13.95 -18.46 7.68
C GLY A 69 14.05 -18.81 9.18
N ILE A 70 12.95 -19.22 9.82
CA ILE A 70 12.98 -19.63 11.23
C ILE A 70 13.71 -20.97 11.34
N SER A 71 14.68 -21.05 12.23
CA SER A 71 15.42 -22.29 12.53
C SER A 71 14.54 -23.32 13.25
N GLY A 72 14.90 -24.61 13.13
CA GLY A 72 14.18 -25.70 13.82
C GLY A 72 12.91 -26.16 13.09
N GLN A 73 12.74 -25.84 11.82
CA GLN A 73 11.68 -26.42 10.99
C GLN A 73 11.94 -27.92 10.79
N LEU A 74 10.87 -28.70 10.74
CA LEU A 74 10.96 -30.13 10.51
C LEU A 74 11.47 -30.41 9.09
N ALA A 75 12.48 -31.27 8.97
CA ALA A 75 13.05 -31.62 7.68
C ALA A 75 11.98 -32.18 6.73
N GLY A 76 11.92 -31.65 5.51
CA GLY A 76 10.90 -31.98 4.51
C GLY A 76 9.57 -31.22 4.65
N HIS A 77 9.40 -30.41 5.71
CA HIS A 77 8.23 -29.58 5.95
C HIS A 77 8.57 -28.09 6.07
N GLU A 78 9.69 -27.68 5.50
CA GLU A 78 10.12 -26.28 5.52
C GLU A 78 9.10 -25.39 4.77
N VAL A 79 8.89 -24.21 5.31
CA VAL A 79 7.99 -23.23 4.72
C VAL A 79 8.57 -22.74 3.40
N LYS A 80 8.02 -23.18 2.29
CA LYS A 80 8.36 -22.68 0.94
C LYS A 80 7.52 -21.44 0.65
N VAL A 81 8.16 -20.42 0.10
CA VAL A 81 7.48 -19.18 -0.26
C VAL A 81 7.41 -19.11 -1.78
N GLY A 82 6.19 -19.18 -2.31
CA GLY A 82 5.94 -19.02 -3.73
C GLY A 82 6.12 -17.58 -4.20
N GLU A 83 6.09 -17.39 -5.50
CA GLU A 83 6.21 -16.08 -6.16
C GLU A 83 4.83 -15.51 -6.55
N GLN A 84 3.81 -16.37 -6.69
CA GLN A 84 2.49 -15.99 -7.14
C GLN A 84 1.56 -15.78 -5.95
N PHE A 85 0.84 -14.67 -5.98
CA PHE A 85 -0.12 -14.26 -4.97
C PHE A 85 -1.41 -13.76 -5.62
N VAL A 86 -2.51 -13.86 -4.87
CA VAL A 86 -3.75 -13.17 -5.18
C VAL A 86 -3.95 -12.10 -4.11
N VAL A 87 -4.01 -10.86 -4.53
CA VAL A 87 -4.33 -9.73 -3.65
C VAL A 87 -5.80 -9.39 -3.84
N VAL A 88 -6.55 -9.37 -2.74
CA VAL A 88 -7.95 -8.97 -2.71
C VAL A 88 -8.03 -7.58 -2.09
N THR A 89 -8.40 -6.59 -2.88
CA THR A 89 -8.68 -5.25 -2.41
C THR A 89 -10.12 -5.20 -1.91
N LEU A 90 -10.29 -4.80 -0.66
CA LEU A 90 -11.61 -4.68 -0.04
C LEU A 90 -12.20 -3.32 -0.38
N GLY A 91 -13.21 -3.29 -1.24
CA GLY A 91 -13.94 -2.08 -1.60
C GLY A 91 -15.10 -1.79 -0.64
N HIS A 92 -15.68 -0.61 -0.78
CA HIS A 92 -16.90 -0.22 -0.08
C HIS A 92 -18.06 -1.13 -0.49
N GLU A 93 -18.98 -1.45 0.43
CA GLU A 93 -20.18 -2.27 0.17
C GLU A 93 -19.92 -3.67 -0.41
N GLY A 94 -18.71 -4.23 -0.19
CA GLY A 94 -18.38 -5.58 -0.64
C GLY A 94 -17.96 -5.67 -2.11
N GLN A 95 -17.71 -4.56 -2.78
CA GLN A 95 -17.14 -4.52 -4.14
C GLN A 95 -15.64 -4.84 -4.10
N ASN A 96 -15.33 -6.11 -3.85
CA ASN A 96 -13.95 -6.57 -3.77
C ASN A 96 -13.37 -6.78 -5.17
N GLN A 97 -12.12 -6.36 -5.35
CA GLN A 97 -11.37 -6.62 -6.57
C GLN A 97 -10.25 -7.62 -6.30
N GLN A 98 -9.94 -8.45 -7.28
CA GLN A 98 -8.86 -9.42 -7.19
C GLN A 98 -7.80 -9.12 -8.24
N ALA A 99 -6.55 -9.14 -7.83
CA ALA A 99 -5.41 -9.00 -8.72
C ALA A 99 -4.47 -10.20 -8.54
N GLN A 100 -4.05 -10.80 -9.66
CA GLN A 100 -2.95 -11.75 -9.66
C GLN A 100 -1.64 -10.98 -9.66
N VAL A 101 -0.73 -11.36 -8.76
CA VAL A 101 0.54 -10.67 -8.56
C VAL A 101 1.66 -11.69 -8.52
N THR A 102 2.72 -11.42 -9.27
CA THR A 102 3.96 -12.20 -9.22
C THR A 102 5.04 -11.36 -8.56
N VAL A 103 5.71 -11.91 -7.54
CA VAL A 103 6.85 -11.29 -6.85
C VAL A 103 8.08 -12.12 -7.13
N SER A 104 8.91 -11.67 -8.05
CA SER A 104 10.15 -12.33 -8.46
C SER A 104 11.39 -11.58 -7.96
N ASP A 105 12.55 -12.17 -8.14
CA ASP A 105 13.86 -11.59 -7.81
C ASP A 105 13.93 -11.05 -6.37
N PHE A 106 13.32 -11.81 -5.45
CA PHE A 106 13.28 -11.41 -4.05
C PHE A 106 14.65 -11.61 -3.38
N GLU A 107 15.35 -10.53 -3.19
CA GLU A 107 16.59 -10.51 -2.42
C GLU A 107 16.28 -10.24 -0.94
N GLY A 108 16.18 -11.29 -0.16
CA GLY A 108 15.73 -11.21 1.24
C GLY A 108 16.55 -10.28 2.14
N LYS A 109 17.85 -10.11 1.85
CA LYS A 109 18.74 -9.20 2.62
C LYS A 109 18.65 -7.75 2.15
N SER A 110 18.54 -7.51 0.85
CA SER A 110 18.44 -6.16 0.29
C SER A 110 17.02 -5.62 0.32
N GLY A 111 16.02 -6.49 0.54
CA GLY A 111 14.62 -6.11 0.52
C GLY A 111 14.17 -5.58 -0.83
N SER A 112 14.70 -6.15 -1.92
CA SER A 112 14.37 -5.77 -3.30
C SER A 112 13.56 -6.86 -3.98
N SER A 113 12.66 -6.49 -4.89
CA SER A 113 11.85 -7.41 -5.71
C SER A 113 11.30 -6.73 -6.94
N ALA A 114 11.15 -7.52 -8.02
CA ALA A 114 10.27 -7.18 -9.14
C ALA A 114 8.86 -7.69 -8.84
N VAL A 115 7.87 -6.81 -8.91
CA VAL A 115 6.46 -7.13 -8.67
C VAL A 115 5.65 -6.82 -9.91
N MET A 116 4.96 -7.84 -10.44
CA MET A 116 4.09 -7.72 -11.62
C MET A 116 2.62 -7.68 -11.18
N VAL A 117 1.91 -6.64 -11.59
CA VAL A 117 0.47 -6.45 -11.35
C VAL A 117 -0.18 -5.94 -12.64
N GLY A 118 -1.19 -6.63 -13.15
CA GLY A 118 -1.96 -6.19 -14.32
C GLY A 118 -1.12 -5.91 -15.56
N GLY A 119 0.02 -6.60 -15.73
CA GLY A 119 0.96 -6.36 -16.85
C GLY A 119 1.97 -5.24 -16.60
N LYS A 120 1.86 -4.47 -15.51
CA LYS A 120 2.85 -3.48 -15.09
C LYS A 120 3.92 -4.12 -14.20
N SER A 121 5.16 -3.65 -14.29
CA SER A 121 6.28 -4.09 -13.46
C SER A 121 6.70 -2.98 -12.51
N TYR A 122 6.85 -3.34 -11.23
CA TYR A 122 7.28 -2.46 -10.14
C TYR A 122 8.56 -3.00 -9.52
N GLN A 123 9.65 -2.28 -9.67
CA GLN A 123 10.91 -2.57 -8.97
C GLN A 123 10.84 -1.92 -7.59
N ILE A 124 10.49 -2.70 -6.58
CA ILE A 124 10.32 -2.20 -5.21
C ILE A 124 11.51 -2.60 -4.37
N SER A 125 12.08 -1.65 -3.65
CA SER A 125 13.10 -1.91 -2.63
C SER A 125 12.78 -1.17 -1.35
N SER A 126 12.98 -1.85 -0.20
CA SER A 126 12.79 -1.25 1.13
C SER A 126 13.57 -2.02 2.19
N ASN A 127 14.32 -1.30 3.00
CA ASN A 127 15.00 -1.83 4.17
C ASN A 127 14.19 -1.66 5.47
N ALA A 128 12.91 -1.26 5.39
CA ALA A 128 12.07 -1.06 6.56
C ALA A 128 12.00 -2.34 7.40
N THR A 129 12.13 -2.21 8.70
CA THR A 129 11.99 -3.33 9.64
C THR A 129 10.54 -3.82 9.64
N LEU A 130 10.37 -5.15 9.57
CA LEU A 130 9.03 -5.76 9.64
C LEU A 130 8.35 -5.42 10.96
N GLY A 131 7.09 -5.01 10.88
CA GLY A 131 6.31 -4.54 12.03
C GLY A 131 6.35 -3.02 12.23
N GLN A 132 7.26 -2.30 11.59
CA GLN A 132 7.17 -0.85 11.52
C GLN A 132 6.02 -0.42 10.61
N ILE A 133 5.27 0.58 11.08
CA ILE A 133 4.12 1.11 10.33
C ILE A 133 4.58 1.97 9.17
N ARG A 134 5.60 2.83 9.40
CA ARG A 134 6.18 3.65 8.35
C ARG A 134 7.17 2.82 7.53
N VAL A 135 6.82 2.58 6.29
CA VAL A 135 7.65 1.90 5.30
C VAL A 135 8.17 2.94 4.32
N GLN A 136 9.48 3.04 4.21
CA GLN A 136 10.15 3.88 3.23
C GLN A 136 10.94 2.99 2.27
N GLY A 137 11.01 3.43 1.03
CA GLY A 137 11.70 2.67 -0.01
C GLY A 137 11.73 3.40 -1.33
N SER A 138 12.04 2.69 -2.38
CA SER A 138 11.94 3.16 -3.75
C SER A 138 11.10 2.22 -4.60
N CYS A 139 10.38 2.79 -5.55
CA CYS A 139 9.65 2.08 -6.58
C CYS A 139 10.05 2.66 -7.94
N ASN A 140 10.58 1.82 -8.83
CA ASN A 140 11.08 2.24 -10.14
C ASN A 140 12.07 3.42 -10.06
N GLY A 141 12.91 3.45 -9.01
CA GLY A 141 13.88 4.50 -8.76
C GLY A 141 13.34 5.75 -8.05
N GLN A 142 12.02 5.87 -7.88
CA GLN A 142 11.40 6.97 -7.13
C GLN A 142 11.19 6.60 -5.67
N GLY A 143 11.55 7.50 -4.76
CA GLY A 143 11.35 7.31 -3.33
C GLY A 143 9.88 7.36 -2.94
N PHE A 144 9.44 6.47 -2.04
CA PHE A 144 8.11 6.50 -1.45
C PHE A 144 8.13 6.40 0.07
N THR A 145 7.07 6.89 0.69
CA THR A 145 6.77 6.65 2.12
C THR A 145 5.32 6.22 2.24
N ALA A 146 5.11 5.03 2.80
CA ALA A 146 3.77 4.49 3.02
C ALA A 146 3.58 4.10 4.50
N GLN A 147 2.34 4.05 4.95
CA GLN A 147 1.95 3.40 6.20
C GLN A 147 1.44 2.01 5.88
N VAL A 148 1.97 1.00 6.54
CA VAL A 148 1.58 -0.40 6.36
C VAL A 148 1.23 -0.99 7.71
N GLU A 149 -0.02 -1.36 7.89
CA GLU A 149 -0.53 -2.01 9.09
C GLU A 149 -0.95 -3.44 8.76
N ARG A 150 -0.54 -4.39 9.58
CA ARG A 150 -0.88 -5.81 9.42
C ARG A 150 -1.90 -6.25 10.46
N GLY A 151 -2.74 -7.22 10.08
CA GLY A 151 -3.73 -7.79 11.00
C GLY A 151 -4.90 -6.86 11.27
N VAL A 152 -5.32 -6.10 10.26
CA VAL A 152 -6.44 -5.17 10.38
C VAL A 152 -7.74 -5.94 10.55
N GLY A 153 -8.53 -5.57 11.54
CA GLY A 153 -9.72 -6.31 11.93
C GLY A 153 -9.36 -7.68 12.52
N LYS A 154 -10.12 -8.71 12.19
CA LYS A 154 -9.91 -10.09 12.65
C LYS A 154 -9.08 -10.94 11.67
N ASN A 155 -8.66 -10.37 10.54
CA ASN A 155 -7.92 -11.10 9.52
C ASN A 155 -6.41 -10.87 9.65
N PRO A 156 -5.62 -11.88 10.05
CA PRO A 156 -4.16 -11.74 10.23
C PRO A 156 -3.41 -11.54 8.90
N LEU A 157 -4.04 -11.83 7.75
CA LEU A 157 -3.46 -11.63 6.43
C LEU A 157 -3.78 -10.24 5.86
N ALA A 158 -4.75 -9.52 6.45
CA ALA A 158 -5.12 -8.20 5.96
C ALA A 158 -3.99 -7.20 6.19
N LEU A 159 -3.75 -6.39 5.16
CA LEU A 159 -2.86 -5.23 5.20
C LEU A 159 -3.70 -3.98 4.93
N ARG A 160 -3.48 -2.94 5.73
CA ARG A 160 -3.94 -1.59 5.40
C ARG A 160 -2.73 -0.79 4.97
N ILE A 161 -2.79 -0.26 3.76
CA ILE A 161 -1.70 0.54 3.19
C ILE A 161 -2.23 1.92 2.88
N ALA A 162 -1.58 2.95 3.43
CA ALA A 162 -1.87 4.33 3.10
C ALA A 162 -0.65 4.99 2.46
N HIS A 163 -0.86 5.61 1.31
CA HIS A 163 0.15 6.32 0.54
C HIS A 163 -0.49 7.53 -0.13
N ASN A 164 0.12 8.70 -0.01
CA ASN A 164 -0.35 9.97 -0.60
C ASN A 164 -1.85 10.25 -0.36
N GLY A 165 -2.34 9.95 0.86
CA GLY A 165 -3.74 10.19 1.23
C GLY A 165 -4.72 9.07 0.87
N THR A 166 -4.35 8.12 0.03
CA THR A 166 -5.17 6.96 -0.35
C THR A 166 -4.87 5.76 0.54
N GLN A 167 -5.92 4.98 0.85
CA GLN A 167 -5.80 3.71 1.59
C GLN A 167 -6.27 2.54 0.72
#